data_8df8ceb687c18c4d9dee19abf6d012ee
#
_entry.id   8df8ceb687c18c4d9dee19abf6d012ee
#
_cell.length_a   1.000
_cell.length_b   1.000
_cell.length_c   1.000
_cell.angle_alpha   90.00
_cell.angle_beta   90.00
_cell.angle_gamma   90.00
#
_symmetry.space_group_name_H-M   'P 1'
#
loop_
_entity.id
_entity.type
_entity.pdbx_description
1 polymer ?
#
loop_
_entity_poly.entity_id
_entity_poly.type
_entity_poly.pdbx_seq_one_letter_code
_entity_poly.pdbx_strand_id
1 'polypeptide(L)'
;ALNVVEPASTGIGGDMFALIWMADSKKVTAINGSGRSAAAANPEYVLSKGYDSIPTDGPDAALAVSVPGTVDGWQKCLDMHGRMAMHEVLQPAIEYAESGYAVSEVIAHGWADCEEKLKQRASGIEMLPGGRAPRHGEVVRLHTLGRSLRTIAEGGTDAFYRGDIAGRIASYVQSEGGWITKEDLSSHQSDCDEPINTEYHGVTVWECPPNGQGIATLMALNIA
;
A
#
# COMPACT_ATOMS: atom_id res chain seq x y z
N ALA A 1 -0.86 11.21 -3.75
CA ALA A 1 -0.41 12.17 -2.71
C ALA A 1 -0.46 11.58 -1.30
N LEU A 2 -1.54 10.90 -0.88
CA LEU A 2 -1.67 10.35 0.49
C LEU A 2 -0.48 9.50 0.91
N ASN A 3 0.03 8.62 0.04
CA ASN A 3 1.22 7.80 0.34
C ASN A 3 2.51 8.60 0.66
N VAL A 4 2.49 9.92 0.43
CA VAL A 4 3.57 10.84 0.81
C VAL A 4 3.24 11.57 2.10
N VAL A 5 2.00 12.09 2.21
CA VAL A 5 1.63 12.99 3.31
C VAL A 5 1.07 12.27 4.53
N GLU A 6 0.75 10.98 4.43
CA GLU A 6 0.27 10.10 5.51
C GLU A 6 1.12 8.83 5.64
N PRO A 7 2.44 8.91 5.79
CA PRO A 7 3.34 7.76 5.68
C PRO A 7 3.19 6.73 6.83
N ALA A 8 2.51 7.10 7.92
CA ALA A 8 2.19 6.18 9.01
C ALA A 8 0.98 5.28 8.70
N SER A 9 0.14 5.66 7.73
CA SER A 9 -1.13 4.97 7.41
C SER A 9 -1.14 4.34 6.03
N THR A 10 -0.40 4.90 5.06
CA THR A 10 -0.41 4.47 3.66
C THR A 10 0.99 4.46 3.06
N GLY A 11 1.18 3.72 1.96
CA GLY A 11 2.47 3.68 1.27
C GLY A 11 2.40 2.95 -0.07
N ILE A 12 3.37 3.21 -0.95
CA ILE A 12 3.50 2.50 -2.23
C ILE A 12 3.88 1.02 -2.06
N GLY A 13 4.27 0.64 -0.86
CA GLY A 13 4.56 -0.75 -0.46
C GLY A 13 3.35 -1.50 0.11
N GLY A 14 2.17 -0.92 0.06
CA GLY A 14 0.93 -1.49 0.59
C GLY A 14 -0.06 -1.95 -0.47
N ASP A 15 -1.31 -2.06 -0.04
CA ASP A 15 -2.44 -2.49 -0.85
C ASP A 15 -3.28 -1.31 -1.32
N MET A 16 -4.14 -1.57 -2.31
CA MET A 16 -5.15 -0.63 -2.79
C MET A 16 -6.44 -1.36 -3.07
N PHE A 17 -7.55 -0.82 -2.54
CA PHE A 17 -8.90 -1.22 -2.92
C PHE A 17 -9.65 0.00 -3.43
N ALA A 18 -10.47 -0.17 -4.47
CA ALA A 18 -11.30 0.90 -4.98
C ALA A 18 -12.69 0.42 -5.38
N LEU A 19 -13.70 1.19 -4.98
CA LEU A 19 -15.05 1.13 -5.53
C LEU A 19 -15.26 2.38 -6.38
N ILE A 20 -15.59 2.20 -7.65
CA ILE A 20 -15.71 3.28 -8.62
C ILE A 20 -17.11 3.28 -9.23
N TRP A 21 -17.87 4.36 -8.98
CA TRP A 21 -19.14 4.59 -9.63
C TRP A 21 -18.95 5.37 -10.92
N MET A 22 -19.40 4.79 -12.04
CA MET A 22 -19.38 5.45 -13.33
C MET A 22 -20.78 5.97 -13.67
N ALA A 23 -20.92 7.29 -13.73
CA ALA A 23 -22.20 7.96 -13.95
C ALA A 23 -22.87 7.58 -15.30
N ASP A 24 -22.06 7.42 -16.34
CA ASP A 24 -22.54 7.10 -17.70
C ASP A 24 -23.13 5.67 -17.77
N SER A 25 -22.47 4.69 -17.19
CA SER A 25 -22.92 3.29 -17.18
C SER A 25 -23.84 2.95 -16.01
N LYS A 26 -23.91 3.83 -14.99
CA LYS A 26 -24.59 3.60 -13.71
C LYS A 26 -24.19 2.28 -13.05
N LYS A 27 -22.91 1.95 -13.13
CA LYS A 27 -22.33 0.74 -12.53
C LYS A 27 -21.26 1.10 -11.52
N VAL A 28 -21.16 0.26 -10.48
CA VAL A 28 -20.03 0.21 -9.56
C VAL A 28 -19.06 -0.85 -10.04
N THR A 29 -17.77 -0.56 -10.03
CA THR A 29 -16.69 -1.52 -10.30
C THR A 29 -15.84 -1.63 -9.05
N ALA A 30 -15.37 -2.83 -8.72
CA ALA A 30 -14.42 -3.06 -7.65
C ALA A 30 -13.04 -3.40 -8.24
N ILE A 31 -11.98 -2.76 -7.70
CA ILE A 31 -10.60 -3.10 -8.00
C ILE A 31 -9.94 -3.57 -6.71
N ASN A 32 -9.33 -4.74 -6.77
CA ASN A 32 -8.56 -5.33 -5.70
C ASN A 32 -7.08 -5.32 -6.10
N GLY A 33 -6.34 -4.34 -5.59
CA GLY A 33 -4.90 -4.20 -5.70
C GLY A 33 -4.20 -4.62 -4.41
N SER A 34 -4.70 -5.66 -3.71
CA SER A 34 -3.96 -6.30 -2.63
C SER A 34 -2.96 -7.30 -3.17
N GLY A 35 -1.80 -7.38 -2.52
CA GLY A 35 -0.78 -8.31 -2.92
C GLY A 35 -0.97 -9.71 -2.35
N ARG A 36 -0.54 -10.69 -3.12
CA ARG A 36 -0.52 -12.09 -2.66
C ARG A 36 0.65 -12.32 -1.71
N SER A 37 0.56 -13.35 -0.87
CA SER A 37 1.71 -13.86 -0.14
C SER A 37 2.79 -14.34 -1.12
N ALA A 38 4.05 -14.34 -0.69
CA ALA A 38 5.13 -14.94 -1.46
C ALA A 38 4.83 -16.41 -1.77
N ALA A 39 5.24 -16.90 -2.94
CA ALA A 39 5.07 -18.31 -3.33
C ALA A 39 5.78 -19.28 -2.35
N ALA A 40 6.84 -18.81 -1.70
CA ALA A 40 7.60 -19.57 -0.69
C ALA A 40 6.96 -19.51 0.72
N ALA A 41 5.88 -18.76 0.93
CA ALA A 41 5.24 -18.65 2.24
C ALA A 41 4.76 -20.00 2.74
N ASN A 42 5.23 -20.38 3.94
CA ASN A 42 5.02 -21.71 4.50
C ASN A 42 4.48 -21.60 5.92
N PRO A 43 3.22 -21.97 6.18
CA PRO A 43 2.65 -21.97 7.53
C PRO A 43 3.38 -22.88 8.49
N GLU A 44 3.86 -24.05 8.03
CA GLU A 44 4.58 -25.00 8.89
C GLU A 44 5.89 -24.42 9.41
N TYR A 45 6.56 -23.60 8.60
CA TYR A 45 7.75 -22.87 9.02
C TYR A 45 7.44 -21.87 10.16
N VAL A 46 6.32 -21.13 10.04
CA VAL A 46 5.87 -20.18 11.07
C VAL A 46 5.57 -20.90 12.38
N LEU A 47 4.81 -22.00 12.30
CA LEU A 47 4.51 -22.87 13.46
C LEU A 47 5.76 -23.45 14.09
N SER A 48 6.76 -23.87 13.28
CA SER A 48 8.03 -24.43 13.78
C SER A 48 8.86 -23.44 14.58
N LYS A 49 8.67 -22.13 14.35
CA LYS A 49 9.27 -21.05 15.13
C LYS A 49 8.53 -20.74 16.44
N GLY A 50 7.42 -21.42 16.71
CA GLY A 50 6.61 -21.25 17.92
C GLY A 50 5.57 -20.14 17.83
N TYR A 51 5.24 -19.66 16.64
CA TYR A 51 4.20 -18.68 16.42
C TYR A 51 2.86 -19.35 16.06
N ASP A 52 1.78 -18.92 16.70
CA ASP A 52 0.40 -19.34 16.35
C ASP A 52 -0.19 -18.58 15.14
N SER A 53 0.43 -17.48 14.74
CA SER A 53 0.07 -16.64 13.60
C SER A 53 1.31 -15.99 13.01
N ILE A 54 1.22 -15.46 11.80
CA ILE A 54 2.35 -14.75 11.17
C ILE A 54 2.69 -13.50 12.01
N PRO A 55 3.94 -13.36 12.49
CA PRO A 55 4.34 -12.23 13.32
C PRO A 55 4.38 -10.94 12.49
N THR A 56 3.77 -9.86 13.00
CA THR A 56 3.77 -8.54 12.35
C THR A 56 4.77 -7.57 12.98
N ASP A 57 5.41 -7.99 14.08
CA ASP A 57 6.41 -7.22 14.82
C ASP A 57 7.60 -8.11 15.21
N GLY A 58 8.69 -7.48 15.66
CA GLY A 58 9.89 -8.18 16.09
C GLY A 58 10.78 -8.67 14.95
N PRO A 59 11.71 -9.60 15.22
CA PRO A 59 12.74 -10.01 14.26
C PRO A 59 12.20 -10.77 13.05
N ASP A 60 11.08 -11.45 13.18
CA ASP A 60 10.46 -12.25 12.10
C ASP A 60 9.30 -11.52 11.40
N ALA A 61 9.12 -10.21 11.63
CA ALA A 61 8.04 -9.42 11.01
C ALA A 61 8.07 -9.40 9.47
N ALA A 62 9.24 -9.63 8.88
CA ALA A 62 9.39 -9.72 7.42
C ALA A 62 8.64 -10.91 6.80
N LEU A 63 8.26 -11.93 7.57
CA LEU A 63 7.44 -13.06 7.13
C LEU A 63 6.00 -12.63 6.77
N ALA A 64 5.52 -11.52 7.34
CA ALA A 64 4.18 -10.98 7.06
C ALA A 64 4.11 -10.13 5.79
N VAL A 65 5.25 -9.85 5.13
CA VAL A 65 5.27 -8.99 3.94
C VAL A 65 4.65 -9.73 2.76
N SER A 66 3.59 -9.16 2.21
CA SER A 66 2.98 -9.56 0.94
C SER A 66 3.53 -8.71 -0.22
N VAL A 67 3.23 -9.10 -1.44
CA VAL A 67 3.58 -8.31 -2.63
C VAL A 67 2.87 -6.96 -2.58
N PRO A 68 3.55 -5.82 -2.71
CA PRO A 68 2.90 -4.51 -2.78
C PRO A 68 2.00 -4.39 -4.00
N GLY A 69 0.70 -4.19 -3.82
CA GLY A 69 -0.27 -4.14 -4.93
C GLY A 69 -0.67 -2.74 -5.37
N THR A 70 -0.38 -1.72 -4.54
CA THR A 70 -0.85 -0.33 -4.73
C THR A 70 -0.54 0.23 -6.12
N VAL A 71 0.69 0.06 -6.64
CA VAL A 71 1.13 0.69 -7.91
C VAL A 71 0.43 0.08 -9.11
N ASP A 72 0.22 -1.23 -9.12
CA ASP A 72 -0.54 -1.92 -10.17
C ASP A 72 -2.03 -1.53 -10.09
N GLY A 73 -2.58 -1.44 -8.87
CA GLY A 73 -3.95 -0.96 -8.65
C GLY A 73 -4.19 0.44 -9.19
N TRP A 74 -3.22 1.38 -9.05
CA TRP A 74 -3.33 2.71 -9.67
C TRP A 74 -3.38 2.61 -11.19
N GLN A 75 -2.50 1.82 -11.80
CA GLN A 75 -2.50 1.64 -13.24
C GLN A 75 -3.81 1.03 -13.72
N LYS A 76 -4.31 0.00 -13.04
CA LYS A 76 -5.62 -0.61 -13.33
C LYS A 76 -6.76 0.41 -13.28
N CYS A 77 -6.79 1.28 -12.26
CA CYS A 77 -7.76 2.37 -12.18
C CYS A 77 -7.67 3.32 -13.37
N LEU A 78 -6.46 3.71 -13.75
CA LEU A 78 -6.24 4.63 -14.87
C LEU A 78 -6.63 4.00 -16.20
N ASP A 79 -6.28 2.74 -16.44
CA ASP A 79 -6.59 2.02 -17.67
C ASP A 79 -8.10 1.84 -17.88
N MET A 80 -8.84 1.59 -16.79
CA MET A 80 -10.29 1.35 -16.87
C MET A 80 -11.13 2.62 -16.88
N HIS A 81 -10.73 3.63 -16.11
CA HIS A 81 -11.57 4.78 -15.81
C HIS A 81 -10.87 6.13 -15.96
N GLY A 82 -9.54 6.13 -16.05
CA GLY A 82 -8.72 7.34 -16.09
C GLY A 82 -8.76 8.05 -17.44
N ARG A 83 -8.40 9.35 -17.42
CA ARG A 83 -8.19 10.18 -18.60
C ARG A 83 -6.80 10.80 -18.63
N MET A 84 -6.04 10.63 -17.56
CA MET A 84 -4.69 11.14 -17.38
C MET A 84 -3.68 9.99 -17.38
N ALA A 85 -2.48 10.25 -17.82
CA ALA A 85 -1.39 9.27 -17.73
C ALA A 85 -0.82 9.20 -16.30
N MET A 86 -0.18 8.08 -15.95
CA MET A 86 0.42 7.85 -14.63
C MET A 86 1.37 8.98 -14.23
N HIS A 87 2.21 9.47 -15.16
CA HIS A 87 3.18 10.53 -14.87
C HIS A 87 2.51 11.86 -14.50
N GLU A 88 1.34 12.18 -15.08
CA GLU A 88 0.59 13.38 -14.76
C GLU A 88 -0.05 13.27 -13.37
N VAL A 89 -0.63 12.10 -13.05
CA VAL A 89 -1.30 11.84 -11.77
C VAL A 89 -0.30 11.82 -10.60
N LEU A 90 0.92 11.34 -10.83
CA LEU A 90 1.95 11.28 -9.80
C LEU A 90 2.67 12.60 -9.55
N GLN A 91 2.60 13.58 -10.46
CA GLN A 91 3.33 14.84 -10.35
C GLN A 91 3.12 15.57 -9.02
N PRO A 92 1.88 15.75 -8.50
CA PRO A 92 1.70 16.41 -7.20
C PRO A 92 2.32 15.63 -6.03
N ALA A 93 2.32 14.29 -6.09
CA ALA A 93 2.95 13.46 -5.07
C ALA A 93 4.48 13.59 -5.09
N ILE A 94 5.07 13.65 -6.27
CA ILE A 94 6.51 13.90 -6.47
C ILE A 94 6.87 15.28 -5.91
N GLU A 95 6.09 16.31 -6.19
CA GLU A 95 6.32 17.66 -5.68
C GLU A 95 6.29 17.71 -4.16
N TYR A 96 5.30 17.08 -3.50
CA TYR A 96 5.27 16.97 -2.05
C TYR A 96 6.49 16.24 -1.49
N ALA A 97 6.89 15.13 -2.10
CA ALA A 97 8.02 14.35 -1.62
C ALA A 97 9.37 15.10 -1.76
N GLU A 98 9.57 15.83 -2.86
CA GLU A 98 10.84 16.50 -3.19
C GLU A 98 10.91 17.91 -2.61
N SER A 99 9.87 18.72 -2.77
CA SER A 99 9.83 20.11 -2.30
C SER A 99 9.48 20.23 -0.83
N GLY A 100 8.77 19.22 -0.32
CA GLY A 100 8.32 19.14 1.06
C GLY A 100 6.90 19.63 1.27
N TYR A 101 6.33 19.21 2.38
CA TYR A 101 5.00 19.60 2.85
C TYR A 101 5.01 19.83 4.35
N ALA A 102 4.12 20.69 4.84
CA ALA A 102 3.94 20.89 6.27
C ALA A 102 3.10 19.75 6.87
N VAL A 103 3.61 19.12 7.91
CA VAL A 103 2.92 18.00 8.59
C VAL A 103 1.72 18.50 9.36
N SER A 104 0.55 17.88 9.16
CA SER A 104 -0.66 18.19 9.90
C SER A 104 -0.60 17.66 11.34
N GLU A 105 -1.47 18.16 12.21
CA GLU A 105 -1.52 17.75 13.62
C GLU A 105 -1.78 16.25 13.78
N VAL A 106 -2.79 15.73 13.08
CA VAL A 106 -3.17 14.31 13.13
C VAL A 106 -2.02 13.42 12.65
N ILE A 107 -1.38 13.81 11.53
CA ILE A 107 -0.27 13.04 10.96
C ILE A 107 0.97 13.08 11.87
N ALA A 108 1.27 14.22 12.50
CA ALA A 108 2.37 14.32 13.46
C ALA A 108 2.18 13.37 14.66
N HIS A 109 0.94 13.22 15.14
CA HIS A 109 0.61 12.29 16.22
C HIS A 109 0.81 10.84 15.79
N GLY A 110 0.21 10.40 14.69
CA GLY A 110 0.38 9.03 14.17
C GLY A 110 1.84 8.71 13.80
N TRP A 111 2.60 9.70 13.35
CA TRP A 111 4.03 9.51 13.08
C TRP A 111 4.85 9.30 14.35
N ALA A 112 4.52 10.05 15.41
CA ALA A 112 5.16 9.89 16.72
C ALA A 112 4.91 8.49 17.32
N ASP A 113 3.72 7.94 17.13
CA ASP A 113 3.39 6.56 17.58
C ASP A 113 4.24 5.50 16.87
N CYS A 114 4.69 5.78 15.64
CA CYS A 114 5.55 4.88 14.87
C CYS A 114 7.05 5.09 15.12
N GLU A 115 7.47 6.12 15.88
CA GLU A 115 8.87 6.53 16.00
C GLU A 115 9.79 5.41 16.47
N GLU A 116 9.43 4.69 17.54
CA GLU A 116 10.25 3.62 18.09
C GLU A 116 10.37 2.43 17.11
N LYS A 117 9.33 2.12 16.36
CA LYS A 117 9.35 1.08 15.31
C LYS A 117 10.27 1.49 14.16
N LEU A 118 10.20 2.75 13.73
CA LEU A 118 11.03 3.29 12.65
C LEU A 118 12.52 3.32 13.01
N LYS A 119 12.87 3.59 14.27
CA LYS A 119 14.26 3.57 14.76
C LYS A 119 14.92 2.19 14.69
N GLN A 120 14.12 1.11 14.73
CA GLN A 120 14.63 -0.25 14.69
C GLN A 120 15.21 -0.68 13.35
N ARG A 121 14.93 0.07 12.27
CA ARG A 121 15.26 -0.31 10.90
C ARG A 121 15.98 0.82 10.16
N ALA A 122 16.99 0.45 9.41
CA ALA A 122 17.73 1.42 8.58
C ALA A 122 16.82 2.15 7.58
N SER A 123 15.79 1.48 7.07
CA SER A 123 14.75 2.05 6.20
C SER A 123 13.92 3.15 6.86
N GLY A 124 13.86 3.18 8.19
CA GLY A 124 13.14 4.22 8.93
C GLY A 124 13.86 5.58 9.01
N ILE A 125 15.14 5.64 8.67
CA ILE A 125 15.96 6.88 8.84
C ILE A 125 15.37 8.06 8.08
N GLU A 126 14.95 7.88 6.83
CA GLU A 126 14.35 8.96 6.03
C GLU A 126 13.02 9.44 6.62
N MET A 127 12.31 8.56 7.30
CA MET A 127 11.05 8.88 7.97
C MET A 127 11.22 9.60 9.30
N LEU A 128 12.46 9.76 9.79
CA LEU A 128 12.79 10.40 11.06
C LEU A 128 13.76 11.56 10.84
N PRO A 129 13.35 12.67 10.22
CA PRO A 129 14.21 13.82 10.01
C PRO A 129 14.75 14.35 11.34
N GLY A 130 16.08 14.40 11.46
CA GLY A 130 16.73 14.76 12.73
C GLY A 130 16.64 13.71 13.84
N GLY A 131 16.34 12.43 13.49
CA GLY A 131 16.32 11.29 14.41
C GLY A 131 15.04 11.14 15.23
N ARG A 132 13.96 11.86 14.89
CA ARG A 132 12.65 11.83 15.54
C ARG A 132 11.50 12.01 14.56
N ALA A 133 10.29 11.70 14.99
CA ALA A 133 9.10 12.05 14.24
C ALA A 133 8.94 13.58 14.10
N PRO A 134 8.47 14.07 12.94
CA PRO A 134 8.26 15.49 12.72
C PRO A 134 7.06 15.99 13.55
N ARG A 135 7.12 17.26 13.97
CA ARG A 135 6.04 17.93 14.68
C ARG A 135 5.08 18.61 13.72
N HIS A 136 3.86 18.90 14.19
CA HIS A 136 2.90 19.72 13.46
C HIS A 136 3.53 21.01 12.93
N GLY A 137 3.32 21.31 11.66
CA GLY A 137 3.84 22.48 10.96
C GLY A 137 5.28 22.37 10.47
N GLU A 138 6.04 21.35 10.87
CA GLU A 138 7.38 21.11 10.33
C GLU A 138 7.30 20.67 8.87
N VAL A 139 8.24 21.14 8.05
CA VAL A 139 8.32 20.75 6.63
C VAL A 139 9.17 19.51 6.50
N VAL A 140 8.59 18.45 5.95
CA VAL A 140 9.25 17.16 5.69
C VAL A 140 9.45 16.96 4.20
N ARG A 141 10.60 16.37 3.83
CA ARG A 141 10.91 15.92 2.48
C ARG A 141 11.27 14.45 2.51
N LEU A 142 10.73 13.69 1.56
CA LEU A 142 10.95 12.25 1.41
C LEU A 142 11.63 11.99 0.07
N HIS A 143 12.89 12.40 -0.05
CA HIS A 143 13.60 12.41 -1.33
C HIS A 143 13.74 11.04 -1.98
N THR A 144 13.92 9.97 -1.19
CA THR A 144 14.01 8.60 -1.73
C THR A 144 12.66 8.13 -2.27
N LEU A 145 11.56 8.46 -1.57
CA LEU A 145 10.21 8.20 -2.05
C LEU A 145 9.92 9.02 -3.32
N GLY A 146 10.33 10.31 -3.37
CA GLY A 146 10.21 11.16 -4.55
C GLY A 146 10.89 10.56 -5.77
N ARG A 147 12.13 10.06 -5.62
CA ARG A 147 12.84 9.35 -6.70
C ARG A 147 12.12 8.09 -7.15
N SER A 148 11.59 7.29 -6.21
CA SER A 148 10.83 6.09 -6.54
C SER A 148 9.55 6.43 -7.32
N LEU A 149 8.80 7.44 -6.90
CA LEU A 149 7.61 7.92 -7.61
C LEU A 149 7.95 8.45 -9.00
N ARG A 150 9.07 9.15 -9.17
CA ARG A 150 9.55 9.62 -10.48
C ARG A 150 9.89 8.44 -11.39
N THR A 151 10.60 7.44 -10.88
CA THR A 151 10.92 6.21 -11.61
C THR A 151 9.65 5.50 -12.08
N ILE A 152 8.62 5.42 -11.23
CA ILE A 152 7.32 4.85 -11.59
C ILE A 152 6.61 5.73 -12.63
N ALA A 153 6.65 7.05 -12.48
CA ALA A 153 6.02 7.99 -13.42
C ALA A 153 6.61 7.86 -14.84
N GLU A 154 7.92 7.63 -14.96
CA GLU A 154 8.64 7.52 -16.22
C GLU A 154 8.57 6.11 -16.84
N GLY A 155 8.63 5.06 -16.02
CA GLY A 155 8.73 3.67 -16.48
C GLY A 155 7.49 2.80 -16.24
N GLY A 156 6.42 3.39 -15.68
CA GLY A 156 5.17 2.67 -15.37
C GLY A 156 5.33 1.59 -14.31
N THR A 157 4.38 0.66 -14.29
CA THR A 157 4.38 -0.48 -13.34
C THR A 157 5.58 -1.38 -13.50
N ASP A 158 6.14 -1.53 -14.71
CA ASP A 158 7.32 -2.34 -14.95
C ASP A 158 8.55 -1.83 -14.19
N ALA A 159 8.70 -0.52 -14.04
CA ALA A 159 9.78 0.07 -13.24
C ALA A 159 9.69 -0.34 -11.75
N PHE A 160 8.47 -0.54 -11.24
CA PHE A 160 8.25 -0.97 -9.86
C PHE A 160 8.38 -2.49 -9.71
N TYR A 161 7.68 -3.27 -10.55
CA TYR A 161 7.55 -4.73 -10.36
C TYR A 161 8.65 -5.55 -11.03
N ARG A 162 9.36 -5.02 -12.05
CA ARG A 162 10.39 -5.73 -12.82
C ARG A 162 11.74 -5.03 -12.82
N GLY A 163 11.76 -3.73 -12.47
CA GLY A 163 12.97 -2.89 -12.45
C GLY A 163 13.79 -3.01 -11.17
N ASP A 164 14.64 -1.99 -10.96
CA ASP A 164 15.52 -1.91 -9.78
C ASP A 164 14.77 -1.83 -8.46
N ILE A 165 13.56 -1.22 -8.45
CA ILE A 165 12.72 -1.14 -7.24
C ILE A 165 12.37 -2.56 -6.77
N ALA A 166 11.90 -3.44 -7.67
CA ALA A 166 11.63 -4.84 -7.34
C ALA A 166 12.86 -5.55 -6.76
N GLY A 167 14.04 -5.33 -7.37
CA GLY A 167 15.29 -5.89 -6.87
C GLY A 167 15.62 -5.47 -5.44
N ARG A 168 15.43 -4.21 -5.12
CA ARG A 168 15.68 -3.66 -3.78
C ARG A 168 14.66 -4.17 -2.76
N ILE A 169 13.38 -4.23 -3.11
CA ILE A 169 12.33 -4.78 -2.24
C ILE A 169 12.66 -6.24 -1.90
N ALA A 170 12.87 -7.10 -2.92
CA ALA A 170 13.16 -8.50 -2.71
C ALA A 170 14.41 -8.70 -1.85
N SER A 171 15.51 -8.02 -2.19
CA SER A 171 16.77 -8.14 -1.45
C SER A 171 16.62 -7.69 0.00
N TYR A 172 15.91 -6.59 0.26
CA TYR A 172 15.71 -6.09 1.61
C TYR A 172 14.83 -7.03 2.43
N VAL A 173 13.67 -7.45 1.90
CA VAL A 173 12.77 -8.37 2.60
C VAL A 173 13.47 -9.68 2.92
N GLN A 174 14.25 -10.24 1.98
CA GLN A 174 15.02 -11.46 2.21
C GLN A 174 16.14 -11.27 3.24
N SER A 175 16.81 -10.12 3.26
CA SER A 175 17.85 -9.84 4.28
C SER A 175 17.28 -9.74 5.70
N GLU A 176 15.98 -9.43 5.81
CA GLU A 176 15.24 -9.42 7.08
C GLU A 176 14.55 -10.78 7.39
N GLY A 177 14.81 -11.83 6.59
CA GLY A 177 14.26 -13.17 6.78
C GLY A 177 12.89 -13.42 6.14
N GLY A 178 12.37 -12.49 5.35
CA GLY A 178 11.11 -12.65 4.62
C GLY A 178 11.27 -13.43 3.31
N TRP A 179 10.16 -13.68 2.62
CA TRP A 179 10.09 -14.64 1.50
C TRP A 179 9.94 -14.00 0.11
N ILE A 180 9.61 -12.70 0.02
CA ILE A 180 9.33 -12.04 -1.26
C ILE A 180 10.52 -12.14 -2.21
N THR A 181 10.24 -12.61 -3.43
CA THR A 181 11.20 -12.70 -4.54
C THR A 181 10.89 -11.70 -5.65
N LYS A 182 11.79 -11.55 -6.61
CA LYS A 182 11.52 -10.75 -7.82
C LYS A 182 10.42 -11.38 -8.68
N GLU A 183 10.34 -12.68 -8.67
CA GLU A 183 9.33 -13.46 -9.39
C GLU A 183 7.95 -13.21 -8.82
N ASP A 184 7.80 -13.19 -7.47
CA ASP A 184 6.55 -12.81 -6.80
C ASP A 184 6.10 -11.41 -7.22
N LEU A 185 7.01 -10.44 -7.18
CA LEU A 185 6.73 -9.07 -7.61
C LEU A 185 6.32 -9.00 -9.08
N SER A 186 7.09 -9.61 -9.97
CA SER A 186 6.87 -9.52 -11.42
C SER A 186 5.61 -10.22 -11.90
N SER A 187 5.08 -11.17 -11.13
CA SER A 187 3.84 -11.91 -11.42
C SER A 187 2.57 -11.22 -10.89
N HIS A 188 2.73 -10.15 -10.11
CA HIS A 188 1.58 -9.47 -9.51
C HIS A 188 0.69 -8.81 -10.57
N GLN A 189 -0.61 -8.97 -10.38
CA GLN A 189 -1.68 -8.30 -11.12
C GLN A 189 -2.85 -8.04 -10.17
N SER A 190 -3.40 -6.84 -10.23
CA SER A 190 -4.63 -6.48 -9.52
C SER A 190 -5.84 -7.12 -10.18
N ASP A 191 -6.79 -7.57 -9.36
CA ASP A 191 -8.03 -8.15 -9.82
C ASP A 191 -9.09 -7.05 -10.03
N CYS A 192 -10.02 -7.27 -10.96
CA CYS A 192 -11.19 -6.45 -11.16
C CYS A 192 -12.42 -7.34 -11.08
N ASP A 193 -13.16 -7.21 -9.99
CA ASP A 193 -14.26 -8.08 -9.64
C ASP A 193 -15.59 -7.33 -9.61
N GLU A 194 -16.70 -8.08 -9.71
CA GLU A 194 -18.01 -7.54 -9.43
C GLU A 194 -18.11 -7.23 -7.92
N PRO A 195 -18.50 -5.98 -7.55
CA PRO A 195 -18.64 -5.62 -6.14
C PRO A 195 -19.79 -6.37 -5.49
N ILE A 196 -19.64 -6.65 -4.20
CA ILE A 196 -20.72 -7.24 -3.39
C ILE A 196 -21.59 -6.14 -2.76
N ASN A 197 -22.85 -6.45 -2.48
CA ASN A 197 -23.75 -5.43 -1.91
C ASN A 197 -24.85 -6.04 -1.03
N THR A 198 -25.52 -5.18 -0.27
CA THR A 198 -26.76 -5.46 0.45
C THR A 198 -27.67 -4.23 0.47
N GLU A 199 -28.98 -4.46 0.62
CA GLU A 199 -29.95 -3.40 0.84
C GLU A 199 -30.06 -3.11 2.34
N TYR A 200 -29.96 -1.83 2.71
CA TYR A 200 -30.14 -1.38 4.09
C TYR A 200 -30.95 -0.08 4.13
N HIS A 201 -32.13 -0.11 4.76
CA HIS A 201 -33.06 1.02 4.85
C HIS A 201 -33.32 1.75 3.51
N GLY A 202 -33.46 0.99 2.41
CA GLY A 202 -33.76 1.52 1.09
C GLY A 202 -32.54 2.11 0.35
N VAL A 203 -31.33 1.84 0.85
CA VAL A 203 -30.05 2.21 0.22
C VAL A 203 -29.25 0.96 -0.06
N THR A 204 -28.72 0.83 -1.28
CA THR A 204 -27.77 -0.23 -1.63
C THR A 204 -26.37 0.14 -1.14
N VAL A 205 -25.80 -0.66 -0.25
CA VAL A 205 -24.43 -0.52 0.25
C VAL A 205 -23.52 -1.47 -0.49
N TRP A 206 -22.47 -0.93 -1.09
CA TRP A 206 -21.50 -1.65 -1.91
C TRP A 206 -20.17 -1.80 -1.21
N GLU A 207 -19.51 -2.95 -1.37
CA GLU A 207 -18.19 -3.25 -0.84
C GLU A 207 -17.34 -4.00 -1.86
N CYS A 208 -16.01 -3.91 -1.71
CA CYS A 208 -15.11 -4.80 -2.42
C CYS A 208 -15.31 -6.24 -1.92
N PRO A 209 -15.28 -7.24 -2.84
CA PRO A 209 -15.33 -8.65 -2.43
C PRO A 209 -14.10 -9.03 -1.59
N PRO A 210 -14.11 -10.19 -0.91
CA PRO A 210 -12.91 -10.69 -0.22
C PRO A 210 -11.70 -10.70 -1.16
N ASN A 211 -10.51 -10.45 -0.57
CA ASN A 211 -9.96 -10.72 0.77
C ASN A 211 -10.16 -9.61 1.82
N GLY A 212 -10.72 -8.44 1.47
CA GLY A 212 -11.02 -7.39 2.44
C GLY A 212 -12.18 -7.71 3.39
N GLN A 213 -12.41 -6.80 4.36
CA GLN A 213 -13.43 -6.95 5.43
C GLN A 213 -14.83 -6.49 5.01
N GLY A 214 -15.04 -6.04 3.76
CA GLY A 214 -16.32 -5.52 3.29
C GLY A 214 -17.50 -6.47 3.49
N ILE A 215 -17.28 -7.77 3.27
CA ILE A 215 -18.30 -8.79 3.49
C ILE A 215 -18.82 -8.78 4.96
N ALA A 216 -17.95 -8.56 5.94
CA ALA A 216 -18.36 -8.51 7.35
C ALA A 216 -19.25 -7.30 7.63
N THR A 217 -18.97 -6.15 7.00
CA THR A 217 -19.82 -4.95 7.07
C THR A 217 -21.22 -5.24 6.52
N LEU A 218 -21.30 -5.85 5.32
CA LEU A 218 -22.59 -6.19 4.71
C LEU A 218 -23.37 -7.21 5.55
N MET A 219 -22.70 -8.20 6.13
CA MET A 219 -23.33 -9.17 7.05
C MET A 219 -23.87 -8.48 8.31
N ALA A 220 -23.12 -7.54 8.87
CA ALA A 220 -23.57 -6.77 10.05
C ALA A 220 -24.83 -5.94 9.72
N LEU A 221 -24.87 -5.28 8.55
CA LEU A 221 -26.05 -4.55 8.10
C LEU A 221 -27.29 -5.45 7.88
N ASN A 222 -27.09 -6.71 7.47
CA ASN A 222 -28.18 -7.67 7.31
C ASN A 222 -28.75 -8.18 8.66
N ILE A 223 -28.00 -8.01 9.76
CA ILE A 223 -28.41 -8.44 11.11
C ILE A 223 -29.07 -7.27 11.86
N ALA A 224 -28.67 -6.04 11.55
CA ALA A 224 -29.15 -4.84 12.23
C ALA A 224 -30.56 -4.42 11.80
#